data_d1b3c7d8da378f45ecd914f4e1328107
#
_entry.id   d1b3c7d8da378f45ecd914f4e1328107
#
_cell.length_a   1.000
_cell.length_b   1.000
_cell.length_c   1.000
_cell.angle_alpha   90.00
_cell.angle_beta   90.00
_cell.angle_gamma   90.00
#
_symmetry.space_group_name_H-M   'P 1'
#
loop_
_entity.id
_entity.type
_entity.pdbx_description
1 polymer ?
#
loop_
_entity_poly.entity_id
_entity_poly.type
_entity_poly.pdbx_seq_one_letter_code
_entity_poly.pdbx_strand_id
1 'polypeptide(L)'
;MKNKNKVIVTGGLGFIGSNLIDLLLKKNFYVINLDKVSYSSNFYNIKDYKNNKNYKFIKCDILNKRKIINILQNEKPKAIFNLA
;
A
#
# COMPACT_ATOMS: atom_id res chain seq x y z
N MET A 1 -5.92 -13.87 12.34
CA MET A 1 -7.25 -13.43 11.91
C MET A 1 -7.11 -12.35 10.84
N LYS A 2 -7.91 -12.45 9.80
CA LYS A 2 -7.84 -11.46 8.72
C LYS A 2 -8.54 -10.18 9.13
N ASN A 3 -7.89 -9.05 8.82
CA ASN A 3 -8.50 -7.74 8.97
C ASN A 3 -9.42 -7.50 7.77
N LYS A 4 -10.71 -7.25 8.04
CA LYS A 4 -11.69 -7.00 6.99
C LYS A 4 -11.55 -5.62 6.35
N ASN A 5 -10.88 -4.70 7.01
CA ASN A 5 -10.71 -3.34 6.52
C ASN A 5 -9.41 -3.23 5.72
N LYS A 6 -9.36 -3.97 4.62
CA LYS A 6 -8.20 -4.00 3.75
C LYS A 6 -8.30 -2.89 2.71
N VAL A 7 -7.25 -2.11 2.57
CA VAL A 7 -7.19 -1.03 1.57
C VAL A 7 -5.87 -1.10 0.82
N ILE A 8 -5.87 -0.54 -0.38
CA ILE A 8 -4.66 -0.44 -1.19
C ILE A 8 -4.30 1.03 -1.33
N VAL A 9 -3.02 1.33 -1.19
CA VAL A 9 -2.46 2.65 -1.48
C VAL A 9 -1.43 2.46 -2.59
N THR A 10 -1.57 3.18 -3.68
CA THR A 10 -0.55 3.18 -4.73
C THR A 10 0.34 4.40 -4.54
N GLY A 11 1.64 4.23 -4.79
CA GLY A 11 2.59 5.32 -4.56
C GLY A 11 2.86 5.59 -3.11
N GLY A 12 2.73 4.56 -2.26
CA GLY A 12 2.86 4.73 -0.81
C GLY A 12 4.27 5.00 -0.31
N LEU A 13 5.29 4.88 -1.17
CA LEU A 13 6.66 5.24 -0.77
C LEU A 13 6.93 6.74 -0.92
N GLY A 14 6.03 7.48 -1.56
CA GLY A 14 6.16 8.93 -1.65
C GLY A 14 5.79 9.60 -0.33
N PHE A 15 6.04 10.90 -0.23
CA PHE A 15 5.80 11.62 1.01
C PHE A 15 4.32 11.62 1.41
N ILE A 16 3.43 11.95 0.47
CA ILE A 16 1.99 12.01 0.78
C ILE A 16 1.45 10.61 1.05
N GLY A 17 1.83 9.64 0.21
CA GLY A 17 1.35 8.27 0.37
C GLY A 17 1.78 7.63 1.68
N SER A 18 3.03 7.86 2.09
CA SER A 18 3.53 7.28 3.34
C SER A 18 2.81 7.86 4.55
N ASN A 19 2.48 9.15 4.52
CA ASN A 19 1.72 9.76 5.63
C ASN A 19 0.29 9.24 5.68
N LEU A 20 -0.32 9.02 4.52
CA LEU A 20 -1.65 8.41 4.46
C LEU A 20 -1.64 6.99 5.04
N ILE A 21 -0.63 6.20 4.68
CA ILE A 21 -0.49 4.84 5.20
C ILE A 21 -0.37 4.85 6.72
N ASP A 22 0.44 5.75 7.26
CA ASP A 22 0.59 5.86 8.71
C ASP A 22 -0.75 6.13 9.38
N LEU A 23 -1.54 7.05 8.82
CA LEU A 23 -2.85 7.36 9.35
C LEU A 23 -3.79 6.15 9.29
N LEU A 24 -3.79 5.45 8.15
CA LEU A 24 -4.66 4.28 7.96
C LEU A 24 -4.30 3.17 8.95
N LEU A 25 -3.01 2.93 9.18
CA LEU A 25 -2.58 1.92 10.13
C LEU A 25 -3.01 2.28 11.54
N LYS A 26 -2.95 3.55 11.91
CA LYS A 26 -3.41 4.01 13.23
C LYS A 26 -4.91 3.83 13.40
N LYS A 27 -5.65 3.76 12.31
CA LYS A 27 -7.09 3.54 12.33
C LYS A 27 -7.45 2.05 12.15
N ASN A 28 -6.46 1.18 12.29
CA ASN A 28 -6.64 -0.27 12.25
C ASN A 28 -7.02 -0.83 10.88
N PHE A 29 -6.66 -0.15 9.82
CA PHE A 29 -6.78 -0.73 8.48
C PHE A 29 -5.61 -1.65 8.20
N TYR A 30 -5.87 -2.66 7.37
CA TYR A 30 -4.81 -3.45 6.79
C TYR A 30 -4.43 -2.79 5.46
N VAL A 31 -3.21 -2.33 5.34
CA VAL A 31 -2.78 -1.51 4.21
C VAL A 31 -1.82 -2.27 3.31
N ILE A 32 -2.17 -2.36 2.04
CA ILE A 32 -1.29 -2.91 1.02
C ILE A 32 -0.76 -1.73 0.21
N ASN A 33 0.53 -1.54 0.24
CA ASN A 33 1.20 -0.47 -0.50
C ASN A 33 1.71 -1.03 -1.82
N LEU A 34 1.21 -0.50 -2.94
CA LEU A 34 1.72 -0.84 -4.27
C LEU A 34 2.58 0.30 -4.77
N ASP A 35 3.84 0.01 -5.06
CA ASP A 35 4.74 1.05 -5.55
C ASP A 35 5.75 0.39 -6.49
N LYS A 36 6.04 1.05 -7.59
CA LYS A 36 7.02 0.53 -8.54
C LYS A 36 8.45 0.84 -8.10
N VAL A 37 8.60 1.55 -7.00
CA VAL A 37 9.92 1.96 -6.47
C VAL A 37 10.62 2.84 -7.50
N SER A 38 9.96 3.95 -7.84
CA SER A 38 10.52 4.90 -8.79
C SER A 38 11.60 5.75 -8.13
N TYR A 39 12.22 6.59 -8.94
CA TYR A 39 13.24 7.49 -8.50
C TYR A 39 12.82 8.36 -7.30
N SER A 40 11.56 8.75 -7.24
CA SER A 40 11.05 9.59 -6.15
C SER A 40 10.63 8.80 -4.91
N SER A 41 10.67 7.47 -4.97
CA SER A 41 10.30 6.63 -3.85
C SER A 41 11.37 6.66 -2.77
N ASN A 42 10.93 6.61 -1.51
CA ASN A 42 11.86 6.65 -0.39
C ASN A 42 11.41 5.70 0.71
N PHE A 43 12.12 4.60 0.89
CA PHE A 43 11.83 3.63 1.94
C PHE A 43 11.99 4.21 3.34
N TYR A 44 12.75 5.29 3.49
CA TYR A 44 12.87 5.95 4.78
C TYR A 44 11.51 6.43 5.27
N ASN A 45 10.62 6.81 4.36
CA ASN A 45 9.30 7.31 4.73
C ASN A 45 8.43 6.26 5.42
N ILE A 46 8.77 4.99 5.31
CA ILE A 46 7.99 3.91 5.93
C ILE A 46 8.73 3.21 7.07
N LYS A 47 9.87 3.75 7.50
CA LYS A 47 10.73 3.07 8.47
C LYS A 47 10.04 2.73 9.78
N ASP A 48 9.05 3.52 10.17
CA ASP A 48 8.38 3.35 11.45
C ASP A 48 7.32 2.25 11.43
N TYR A 49 6.89 1.80 10.25
CA TYR A 49 5.81 0.80 10.18
C TYR A 49 6.04 -0.31 9.18
N LYS A 50 7.20 -0.37 8.55
CA LYS A 50 7.45 -1.40 7.53
C LYS A 50 7.31 -2.83 8.05
N ASN A 51 7.47 -3.02 9.35
CA ASN A 51 7.31 -4.33 10.00
C ASN A 51 5.97 -4.49 10.71
N ASN A 52 5.06 -3.54 10.54
CA ASN A 52 3.74 -3.63 11.13
C ASN A 52 2.98 -4.81 10.51
N LYS A 53 2.34 -5.64 11.35
CA LYS A 53 1.62 -6.82 10.86
C LYS A 53 0.45 -6.48 9.95
N ASN A 54 -0.02 -5.24 9.99
CA ASN A 54 -1.13 -4.78 9.15
C ASN A 54 -0.64 -4.02 7.91
N TYR A 55 0.65 -4.08 7.63
CA TYR A 55 1.24 -3.42 6.47
C TYR A 55 1.89 -4.45 5.55
N LYS A 56 1.62 -4.35 4.26
CA LYS A 56 2.23 -5.20 3.26
C LYS A 56 2.68 -4.36 2.07
N PHE A 57 3.92 -4.55 1.67
CA PHE A 57 4.46 -3.87 0.49
C PHE A 57 4.51 -4.84 -0.69
N ILE A 58 4.02 -4.40 -1.84
CA ILE A 58 4.11 -5.16 -3.08
C ILE A 58 4.72 -4.25 -4.13
N LYS A 59 5.86 -4.65 -4.69
CA LYS A 59 6.45 -3.92 -5.80
C LYS A 59 5.62 -4.17 -7.04
N CYS A 60 4.99 -3.13 -7.55
CA CYS A 60 4.10 -3.25 -8.70
C CYS A 60 3.95 -1.92 -9.41
N ASP A 61 4.09 -1.95 -10.74
CA ASP A 61 3.78 -0.81 -11.57
C ASP A 61 2.28 -0.85 -11.86
N ILE A 62 1.57 0.26 -11.61
CA ILE A 62 0.13 0.31 -11.84
C ILE A 62 -0.23 0.10 -13.32
N LEU A 63 0.73 0.24 -14.22
CA LEU A 63 0.51 -0.02 -15.64
C LEU A 63 0.54 -1.52 -15.96
N ASN A 64 0.98 -2.36 -15.03
CA ASN A 64 0.98 -3.80 -15.20
C ASN A 64 -0.42 -4.33 -14.86
N LYS A 65 -1.30 -4.34 -15.86
CA LYS A 65 -2.71 -4.68 -15.65
C LYS A 65 -2.92 -6.08 -15.11
N ARG A 66 -2.16 -7.05 -15.62
CA ARG A 66 -2.30 -8.43 -15.16
C ARG A 66 -1.99 -8.56 -13.67
N LYS A 67 -0.92 -7.95 -13.23
CA LYS A 67 -0.52 -8.02 -11.83
C LYS A 67 -1.54 -7.31 -10.94
N ILE A 68 -2.03 -6.17 -11.38
CA ILE A 68 -3.05 -5.42 -10.63
C ILE A 68 -4.31 -6.26 -10.48
N ILE A 69 -4.77 -6.88 -11.57
CA ILE A 69 -5.97 -7.72 -11.52
C ILE A 69 -5.78 -8.87 -10.53
N ASN A 70 -4.62 -9.54 -10.57
CA ASN A 70 -4.35 -10.63 -9.65
C ASN A 70 -4.37 -10.16 -8.19
N ILE A 71 -3.78 -9.00 -7.92
CA ILE A 71 -3.77 -8.45 -6.57
C ILE A 71 -5.20 -8.14 -6.11
N LEU A 72 -5.99 -7.50 -6.95
CA LEU A 72 -7.37 -7.16 -6.60
C LEU A 72 -8.22 -8.41 -6.34
N GLN A 73 -8.03 -9.46 -7.14
CA GLN A 73 -8.77 -10.70 -6.97
C GLN A 73 -8.36 -11.43 -5.68
N ASN A 74 -7.09 -11.39 -5.34
CA ASN A 74 -6.59 -12.08 -4.15
C ASN A 74 -6.86 -11.31 -2.87
N GLU A 75 -6.72 -10.00 -2.90
CA GLU A 75 -6.80 -9.19 -1.69
C GLU A 75 -8.19 -8.65 -1.42
N LYS A 76 -8.97 -8.40 -2.46
CA LYS A 76 -10.35 -7.89 -2.35
C LYS A 76 -10.45 -6.68 -1.41
N PRO A 77 -9.71 -5.60 -1.72
CA PRO A 77 -9.73 -4.43 -0.84
C PRO A 77 -11.08 -3.72 -0.89
N LYS A 78 -11.41 -3.02 0.19
CA LYS A 78 -12.63 -2.24 0.23
C LYS A 78 -12.46 -0.85 -0.39
N ALA A 79 -11.21 -0.39 -0.55
CA ALA A 79 -10.93 0.92 -1.14
C ALA A 79 -9.52 0.96 -1.71
N ILE A 80 -9.31 1.85 -2.67
CA ILE A 80 -8.00 2.08 -3.27
C ILE A 80 -7.74 3.58 -3.27
N PHE A 81 -6.58 3.96 -2.74
CA PHE A 81 -6.10 5.35 -2.76
C PHE A 81 -4.98 5.42 -3.80
N ASN A 82 -5.26 6.02 -4.94
CA ASN A 82 -4.31 6.04 -6.05
C ASN A 82 -3.50 7.34 -6.04
N LEU A 83 -2.28 7.26 -5.50
CA LEU A 83 -1.37 8.40 -5.40
C LEU A 83 -0.14 8.26 -6.30
N ALA A 84 -0.10 7.21 -7.08
CA ALA A 84 1.02 6.98 -8.00
C ALA A 84 0.98 7.91 -9.19
#